data_3dfcb2128c47dbedb19ece9ff2ce600c
#
_entry.id   3dfcb2128c47dbedb19ece9ff2ce600c
#
_cell.length_a   1.000
_cell.length_b   1.000
_cell.length_c   1.000
_cell.angle_alpha   90.00
_cell.angle_beta   90.00
_cell.angle_gamma   90.00
#
_symmetry.space_group_name_H-M   'P 1'
#
loop_
_entity.id
_entity.type
_entity.pdbx_description
1 polymer ?
#
loop_
_entity_poly.entity_id
_entity_poly.type
_entity_poly.pdbx_seq_one_letter_code
_entity_poly.pdbx_strand_id
1 'polypeptide(L)'
;VLYPFVLLDIPAGNGLPDPEGGDEQPPLPWRGRITCIPARGRAGSPNGTAAIRDDIDALCGTTIPADIHVADNSVSWSGGDDGYRRMILHHAALAQAAGGVDGFLIGSELRGLTPLTDDTGAYPFVKALCDLAADVKAILGSETVVTYAADWSEYWGYQSGGPGDVAFHLDAL
;
A
#
# COMPACT_ATOMS: atom_id res chain seq x y z
N VAL A 1 13.48 4.87 13.93
CA VAL A 1 12.64 4.66 12.73
C VAL A 1 11.79 3.41 12.92
N LEU A 2 10.48 3.52 12.66
CA LEU A 2 9.57 2.37 12.64
C LEU A 2 9.17 2.02 11.21
N TYR A 3 9.15 0.73 10.92
CA TYR A 3 8.84 0.20 9.60
C TYR A 3 7.86 -0.98 9.71
N PRO A 4 6.53 -0.76 9.63
CA PRO A 4 5.56 -1.84 9.49
C PRO A 4 5.79 -2.60 8.18
N PHE A 5 5.92 -3.92 8.27
CA PHE A 5 6.37 -4.75 7.17
C PHE A 5 5.30 -5.77 6.77
N VAL A 6 4.91 -5.79 5.49
CA VAL A 6 3.96 -6.78 4.96
C VAL A 6 4.71 -8.06 4.58
N LEU A 7 4.34 -9.17 5.20
CA LEU A 7 4.74 -10.52 4.81
C LEU A 7 3.52 -11.28 4.30
N LEU A 8 3.69 -12.00 3.20
CA LEU A 8 2.65 -12.84 2.61
C LEU A 8 2.96 -14.30 2.97
N ASP A 9 2.24 -14.84 3.94
CA ASP A 9 2.36 -16.25 4.36
C ASP A 9 1.37 -17.11 3.57
N ILE A 10 1.70 -17.35 2.30
CA ILE A 10 0.91 -18.19 1.39
C ILE A 10 1.62 -19.53 1.26
N PRO A 11 0.99 -20.67 1.65
CA PRO A 11 1.60 -21.98 1.53
C PRO A 11 1.60 -22.50 0.08
N ALA A 12 2.42 -23.49 -0.22
CA ALA A 12 2.30 -24.25 -1.47
C ALA A 12 0.98 -25.04 -1.50
N GLY A 13 0.40 -25.21 -2.68
CA GLY A 13 -0.89 -25.91 -2.83
C GLY A 13 -2.07 -25.09 -2.31
N ASN A 14 -1.98 -23.76 -2.36
CA ASN A 14 -2.97 -22.83 -1.81
C ASN A 14 -4.23 -22.70 -2.67
N GLY A 15 -4.16 -22.99 -3.98
CA GLY A 15 -5.27 -22.87 -4.93
C GLY A 15 -5.77 -21.43 -5.14
N LEU A 16 -5.05 -20.41 -4.65
CA LEU A 16 -5.41 -19.01 -4.86
C LEU A 16 -5.08 -18.57 -6.29
N PRO A 17 -5.91 -17.77 -6.93
CA PRO A 17 -5.64 -17.30 -8.29
C PRO A 17 -4.34 -16.49 -8.34
N ASP A 18 -3.43 -16.85 -9.26
CA ASP A 18 -2.22 -16.07 -9.52
C ASP A 18 -2.55 -14.89 -10.45
N PRO A 19 -2.36 -13.64 -10.00
CA PRO A 19 -2.57 -12.47 -10.85
C PRO A 19 -1.77 -12.49 -12.16
N GLU A 20 -0.61 -13.13 -12.15
CA GLU A 20 0.27 -13.27 -13.31
C GLU A 20 -0.09 -14.43 -14.25
N GLY A 21 -1.15 -15.18 -13.94
CA GLY A 21 -1.69 -16.25 -14.79
C GLY A 21 -1.02 -17.60 -14.63
N GLY A 22 -0.36 -17.86 -13.50
CA GLY A 22 0.05 -19.20 -13.07
C GLY A 22 -1.15 -20.03 -12.58
N ASP A 23 -0.92 -21.31 -12.28
CA ASP A 23 -1.95 -22.23 -11.78
C ASP A 23 -2.44 -21.84 -10.37
N GLU A 24 -1.55 -21.34 -9.54
CA GLU A 24 -1.82 -20.80 -8.20
C GLU A 24 -0.77 -19.75 -7.80
N GLN A 25 -1.03 -18.99 -6.75
CA GLN A 25 -0.03 -18.06 -6.23
C GLN A 25 1.21 -18.82 -5.73
N PRO A 26 2.42 -18.29 -6.00
CA PRO A 26 3.64 -18.91 -5.49
C PRO A 26 3.65 -18.90 -3.95
N PRO A 27 4.29 -19.89 -3.30
CA PRO A 27 4.44 -19.88 -1.85
C PRO A 27 5.34 -18.73 -1.40
N LEU A 28 5.01 -18.12 -0.24
CA LEU A 28 5.75 -17.02 0.38
C LEU A 28 6.12 -15.92 -0.63
N PRO A 29 5.16 -15.37 -1.38
CA PRO A 29 5.48 -14.42 -2.43
C PRO A 29 6.00 -13.10 -1.83
N TRP A 30 6.90 -12.47 -2.55
CA TRP A 30 7.32 -11.12 -2.20
C TRP A 30 6.15 -10.11 -2.34
N ARG A 31 6.03 -9.17 -1.39
CA ARG A 31 4.96 -8.14 -1.36
C ARG A 31 4.82 -7.30 -2.64
N GLY A 32 5.89 -7.17 -3.42
CA GLY A 32 5.83 -6.52 -4.73
C GLY A 32 4.95 -7.23 -5.75
N ARG A 33 4.46 -8.44 -5.45
CA ARG A 33 3.47 -9.16 -6.26
C ARG A 33 2.01 -8.84 -5.90
N ILE A 34 1.76 -8.09 -4.82
CA ILE A 34 0.41 -7.60 -4.51
C ILE A 34 -0.02 -6.68 -5.64
N THR A 35 -1.11 -7.02 -6.32
CA THR A 35 -1.62 -6.30 -7.49
C THR A 35 -3.10 -6.64 -7.74
N CYS A 36 -3.72 -6.00 -8.72
CA CYS A 36 -5.05 -6.37 -9.19
C CYS A 36 -5.07 -7.76 -9.88
N ILE A 37 -6.25 -8.34 -10.02
CA ILE A 37 -6.45 -9.66 -10.65
C ILE A 37 -7.40 -9.52 -11.84
N PRO A 38 -6.96 -9.86 -13.07
CA PRO A 38 -5.59 -10.19 -13.51
C PRO A 38 -4.62 -9.01 -13.37
N ALA A 39 -3.31 -9.30 -13.25
CA ALA A 39 -2.27 -8.29 -13.12
C ALA A 39 -2.22 -7.33 -14.30
N ARG A 40 -1.62 -6.17 -14.09
CA ARG A 40 -1.39 -5.16 -15.13
C ARG A 40 -0.70 -5.80 -16.35
N GLY A 41 -1.25 -5.53 -17.56
CA GLY A 41 -0.77 -6.09 -18.83
C GLY A 41 -1.30 -7.48 -19.16
N ARG A 42 -2.07 -8.12 -18.28
CA ARG A 42 -2.78 -9.36 -18.58
C ARG A 42 -4.16 -9.08 -19.18
N ALA A 43 -4.66 -9.98 -19.99
CA ALA A 43 -5.99 -9.87 -20.58
C ALA A 43 -7.05 -9.82 -19.48
N GLY A 44 -7.97 -8.86 -19.55
CA GLY A 44 -9.01 -8.65 -18.56
C GLY A 44 -8.58 -7.92 -17.28
N SER A 45 -7.34 -7.41 -17.23
CA SER A 45 -6.87 -6.58 -16.11
C SER A 45 -7.78 -5.37 -15.88
N PRO A 46 -8.14 -5.02 -14.64
CA PRO A 46 -8.85 -3.79 -14.31
C PRO A 46 -7.97 -2.54 -14.42
N ASN A 47 -6.66 -2.68 -14.59
CA ASN A 47 -5.75 -1.54 -14.76
C ASN A 47 -6.16 -0.68 -15.97
N GLY A 48 -6.19 0.63 -15.81
CA GLY A 48 -6.66 1.58 -16.82
C GLY A 48 -8.19 1.71 -16.89
N THR A 49 -8.92 1.17 -15.91
CA THR A 49 -10.38 1.27 -15.83
C THR A 49 -10.83 1.85 -14.49
N ALA A 50 -12.12 2.26 -14.40
CA ALA A 50 -12.69 2.73 -13.14
C ALA A 50 -12.67 1.69 -12.02
N ALA A 51 -12.73 0.39 -12.36
CA ALA A 51 -12.79 -0.71 -11.38
C ALA A 51 -11.54 -0.77 -10.49
N ILE A 52 -10.38 -0.27 -10.96
CA ILE A 52 -9.16 -0.29 -10.15
C ILE A 52 -9.29 0.55 -8.87
N ARG A 53 -10.15 1.57 -8.87
CA ARG A 53 -10.40 2.36 -7.64
C ARG A 53 -11.05 1.52 -6.56
N ASP A 54 -12.05 0.72 -6.94
CA ASP A 54 -12.75 -0.16 -6.00
C ASP A 54 -11.82 -1.23 -5.43
N ASP A 55 -10.92 -1.80 -6.26
CA ASP A 55 -9.91 -2.76 -5.81
C ASP A 55 -8.91 -2.12 -4.82
N ILE A 56 -8.46 -0.90 -5.09
CA ILE A 56 -7.54 -0.17 -4.21
C ILE A 56 -8.25 0.24 -2.91
N ASP A 57 -9.49 0.72 -2.98
CA ASP A 57 -10.27 1.09 -1.80
C ASP A 57 -10.53 -0.14 -0.91
N ALA A 58 -10.85 -1.29 -1.51
CA ALA A 58 -11.02 -2.54 -0.78
C ALA A 58 -9.73 -3.01 -0.08
N LEU A 59 -8.56 -2.87 -0.72
CA LEU A 59 -7.26 -3.17 -0.12
C LEU A 59 -6.91 -2.19 1.02
N CYS A 60 -7.12 -0.91 0.79
CA CYS A 60 -6.78 0.14 1.76
C CYS A 60 -7.69 0.11 2.98
N GLY A 61 -8.98 -0.16 2.79
CA GLY A 61 -9.98 -0.07 3.82
C GLY A 61 -10.34 1.38 4.20
N THR A 62 -11.24 1.53 5.14
CA THR A 62 -11.87 2.80 5.51
C THR A 62 -11.36 3.40 6.82
N THR A 63 -10.45 2.72 7.54
CA THR A 63 -9.95 3.16 8.85
C THR A 63 -9.32 4.56 8.75
N ILE A 64 -9.72 5.43 9.67
CA ILE A 64 -9.19 6.80 9.84
C ILE A 64 -8.52 6.94 11.23
N PRO A 65 -7.71 7.99 11.47
CA PRO A 65 -7.07 8.19 12.78
C PRO A 65 -8.03 8.19 13.97
N ALA A 66 -9.27 8.68 13.79
CA ALA A 66 -10.28 8.72 14.85
C ALA A 66 -10.78 7.33 15.29
N ASP A 67 -10.58 6.29 14.49
CA ASP A 67 -10.95 4.91 14.83
C ASP A 67 -9.90 4.23 15.72
N ILE A 68 -8.71 4.82 15.85
CA ILE A 68 -7.61 4.28 16.66
C ILE A 68 -7.55 5.03 17.97
N HIS A 69 -7.60 4.30 19.08
CA HIS A 69 -7.63 4.87 20.42
C HIS A 69 -6.41 4.43 21.23
N VAL A 70 -5.70 5.41 21.77
CA VAL A 70 -4.55 5.18 22.66
C VAL A 70 -4.98 5.52 24.10
N ALA A 71 -4.89 4.54 25.00
CA ALA A 71 -5.17 4.72 26.41
C ALA A 71 -4.29 3.79 27.26
N ASP A 72 -3.71 4.29 28.34
CA ASP A 72 -2.94 3.51 29.33
C ASP A 72 -1.85 2.62 28.68
N ASN A 73 -1.11 3.15 27.72
CA ASN A 73 -0.10 2.43 26.91
C ASN A 73 -0.67 1.26 26.09
N SER A 74 -1.95 1.25 25.83
CA SER A 74 -2.61 0.30 24.94
C SER A 74 -3.18 1.02 23.71
N VAL A 75 -3.27 0.29 22.60
CA VAL A 75 -3.89 0.76 21.36
C VAL A 75 -5.07 -0.15 21.06
N SER A 76 -6.23 0.44 20.88
CA SER A 76 -7.45 -0.25 20.47
C SER A 76 -8.01 0.38 19.18
N TRP A 77 -8.92 -0.33 18.53
CA TRP A 77 -9.52 0.07 17.27
C TRP A 77 -11.03 -0.19 17.30
N SER A 78 -11.80 0.74 16.75
CA SER A 78 -13.27 0.68 16.71
C SER A 78 -13.87 0.61 15.30
N GLY A 79 -13.04 0.51 14.28
CA GLY A 79 -13.47 0.44 12.89
C GLY A 79 -14.06 -0.92 12.46
N GLY A 80 -14.48 -1.03 11.22
CA GLY A 80 -15.19 -2.18 10.66
C GLY A 80 -14.40 -3.06 9.68
N ASP A 81 -13.16 -2.71 9.32
CA ASP A 81 -12.37 -3.46 8.34
C ASP A 81 -10.91 -3.67 8.76
N ASP A 82 -10.25 -4.64 8.14
CA ASP A 82 -8.86 -5.04 8.37
C ASP A 82 -7.91 -4.57 7.27
N GLY A 83 -8.24 -3.49 6.54
CA GLY A 83 -7.48 -2.97 5.43
C GLY A 83 -6.07 -2.47 5.78
N TYR A 84 -5.30 -2.16 4.73
CA TYR A 84 -3.91 -1.69 4.84
C TYR A 84 -3.78 -0.45 5.73
N ARG A 85 -4.74 0.50 5.65
CA ARG A 85 -4.77 1.71 6.49
C ARG A 85 -4.81 1.37 7.97
N ARG A 86 -5.66 0.40 8.36
CA ARG A 86 -5.73 -0.05 9.76
C ARG A 86 -4.37 -0.51 10.27
N MET A 87 -3.68 -1.36 9.51
CA MET A 87 -2.34 -1.85 9.90
C MET A 87 -1.36 -0.69 10.15
N ILE A 88 -1.28 0.24 9.21
CA ILE A 88 -0.31 1.35 9.29
C ILE A 88 -0.67 2.33 10.41
N LEU A 89 -1.94 2.74 10.52
CA LEU A 89 -2.39 3.68 11.56
C LEU A 89 -2.29 3.07 12.97
N HIS A 90 -2.55 1.77 13.11
CA HIS A 90 -2.33 1.07 14.38
C HIS A 90 -0.86 1.14 14.82
N HIS A 91 0.09 0.90 13.92
CA HIS A 91 1.51 1.00 14.23
C HIS A 91 1.97 2.44 14.49
N ALA A 92 1.37 3.43 13.82
CA ALA A 92 1.62 4.84 14.14
C ALA A 92 1.15 5.18 15.56
N ALA A 93 -0.02 4.69 15.96
CA ALA A 93 -0.53 4.87 17.32
C ALA A 93 0.32 4.14 18.38
N LEU A 94 0.83 2.94 18.08
CA LEU A 94 1.80 2.25 18.94
C LEU A 94 3.10 3.06 19.10
N ALA A 95 3.60 3.64 18.01
CA ALA A 95 4.77 4.52 18.06
C ALA A 95 4.50 5.77 18.92
N GLN A 96 3.33 6.39 18.78
CA GLN A 96 2.91 7.53 19.61
C GLN A 96 2.84 7.14 21.10
N ALA A 97 2.21 6.01 21.42
CA ALA A 97 2.10 5.50 22.80
C ALA A 97 3.47 5.20 23.41
N ALA A 98 4.44 4.79 22.59
CA ALA A 98 5.82 4.54 23.03
C ALA A 98 6.69 5.79 23.15
N GLY A 99 6.15 7.00 22.94
CA GLY A 99 6.87 8.26 23.04
C GLY A 99 7.34 8.86 21.72
N GLY A 100 6.88 8.33 20.58
CA GLY A 100 7.18 8.83 19.24
C GLY A 100 8.36 8.14 18.55
N VAL A 101 8.59 8.51 17.30
CA VAL A 101 9.71 8.04 16.46
C VAL A 101 10.18 9.17 15.56
N ASP A 102 11.48 9.19 15.22
CA ASP A 102 12.04 10.20 14.29
C ASP A 102 11.59 9.97 12.84
N GLY A 103 11.32 8.72 12.48
CA GLY A 103 10.90 8.37 11.14
C GLY A 103 9.94 7.17 11.12
N PHE A 104 9.00 7.21 10.18
CA PHE A 104 7.98 6.19 10.00
C PHE A 104 7.81 5.87 8.51
N LEU A 105 7.87 4.58 8.16
CA LEU A 105 7.63 4.12 6.80
C LEU A 105 6.18 3.67 6.66
N ILE A 106 5.45 4.25 5.71
CA ILE A 106 4.05 3.89 5.42
C ILE A 106 3.91 2.67 4.52
N GLY A 107 5.00 2.14 4.01
CA GLY A 107 5.04 0.96 3.16
C GLY A 107 6.38 0.81 2.46
N SER A 108 6.55 -0.31 1.77
CA SER A 108 7.73 -0.54 0.94
C SER A 108 7.47 -1.51 -0.19
N GLU A 109 8.12 -1.27 -1.33
CA GLU A 109 8.22 -2.19 -2.47
C GLU A 109 6.86 -2.73 -2.94
N LEU A 110 5.82 -1.92 -2.91
CA LEU A 110 4.48 -2.28 -3.38
C LEU A 110 4.34 -2.01 -4.90
N ARG A 111 5.38 -2.35 -5.64
CA ARG A 111 5.52 -2.05 -7.06
C ARG A 111 4.45 -2.68 -7.96
N GLY A 112 3.70 -3.65 -7.46
CA GLY A 112 2.54 -4.19 -8.15
C GLY A 112 1.30 -3.32 -8.06
N LEU A 113 1.29 -2.35 -7.12
CA LEU A 113 0.16 -1.45 -6.85
C LEU A 113 0.43 -0.03 -7.32
N THR A 114 1.64 0.51 -7.05
CA THR A 114 1.96 1.92 -7.32
C THR A 114 1.81 2.33 -8.78
N PRO A 115 2.07 1.48 -9.81
CA PRO A 115 1.92 1.86 -11.21
C PRO A 115 0.52 1.58 -11.78
N LEU A 116 -0.44 1.13 -10.96
CA LEU A 116 -1.82 0.90 -11.43
C LEU A 116 -2.52 2.24 -11.67
N THR A 117 -3.16 2.37 -12.83
CA THR A 117 -3.89 3.57 -13.21
C THR A 117 -5.38 3.31 -13.29
N ASP A 118 -6.17 4.35 -13.10
CA ASP A 118 -7.61 4.34 -13.38
C ASP A 118 -7.89 4.77 -14.85
N ASP A 119 -9.17 4.93 -15.16
CA ASP A 119 -9.67 5.36 -16.48
C ASP A 119 -9.33 6.82 -16.83
N THR A 120 -8.84 7.60 -15.88
CA THR A 120 -8.36 8.98 -16.08
C THR A 120 -6.84 9.05 -16.24
N GLY A 121 -6.12 7.94 -16.00
CA GLY A 121 -4.67 7.87 -15.96
C GLY A 121 -4.07 8.28 -14.61
N ALA A 122 -4.89 8.53 -13.58
CA ALA A 122 -4.41 8.79 -12.23
C ALA A 122 -3.96 7.50 -11.55
N TYR A 123 -3.10 7.62 -10.51
CA TYR A 123 -2.55 6.51 -9.72
C TYR A 123 -3.28 6.41 -8.38
N PRO A 124 -4.37 5.63 -8.25
CA PRO A 124 -5.20 5.64 -7.05
C PRO A 124 -4.47 5.14 -5.81
N PHE A 125 -3.56 4.16 -5.95
CA PHE A 125 -2.79 3.68 -4.80
C PHE A 125 -1.75 4.71 -4.32
N VAL A 126 -1.11 5.45 -5.23
CA VAL A 126 -0.20 6.55 -4.83
C VAL A 126 -0.97 7.64 -4.09
N LYS A 127 -2.17 8.00 -4.58
CA LYS A 127 -3.05 8.92 -3.84
C LYS A 127 -3.39 8.39 -2.44
N ALA A 128 -3.75 7.12 -2.32
CA ALA A 128 -4.04 6.50 -1.04
C ALA A 128 -2.83 6.54 -0.07
N LEU A 129 -1.60 6.36 -0.59
CA LEU A 129 -0.37 6.51 0.20
C LEU A 129 -0.16 7.96 0.65
N CYS A 130 -0.43 8.97 -0.18
CA CYS A 130 -0.36 10.37 0.22
C CYS A 130 -1.36 10.70 1.35
N ASP A 131 -2.62 10.24 1.21
CA ASP A 131 -3.64 10.43 2.23
C ASP A 131 -3.24 9.71 3.54
N LEU A 132 -2.71 8.49 3.44
CA LEU A 132 -2.20 7.73 4.58
C LEU A 132 -1.02 8.41 5.27
N ALA A 133 -0.09 9.01 4.50
CA ALA A 133 1.03 9.76 5.05
C ALA A 133 0.56 10.98 5.85
N ALA A 134 -0.46 11.69 5.36
CA ALA A 134 -1.07 12.80 6.08
C ALA A 134 -1.70 12.34 7.41
N ASP A 135 -2.42 11.20 7.39
CA ASP A 135 -3.03 10.63 8.58
C ASP A 135 -1.99 10.14 9.61
N VAL A 136 -0.91 9.53 9.16
CA VAL A 136 0.23 9.15 10.04
C VAL A 136 0.86 10.38 10.67
N LYS A 137 1.04 11.47 9.91
CA LYS A 137 1.52 12.75 10.46
C LYS A 137 0.54 13.38 11.46
N ALA A 138 -0.77 13.21 11.26
CA ALA A 138 -1.77 13.67 12.22
C ALA A 138 -1.64 12.94 13.56
N ILE A 139 -1.26 11.67 13.56
CA ILE A 139 -1.00 10.88 14.78
C ILE A 139 0.36 11.21 15.40
N LEU A 140 1.45 11.19 14.62
CA LEU A 140 2.82 11.27 15.13
C LEU A 140 3.37 12.70 15.27
N GLY A 141 2.70 13.68 14.68
CA GLY A 141 3.16 15.08 14.67
C GLY A 141 4.03 15.42 13.45
N SER A 142 4.19 16.73 13.20
CA SER A 142 4.88 17.27 12.02
C SER A 142 6.37 16.95 11.98
N GLU A 143 7.00 16.76 13.13
CA GLU A 143 8.44 16.52 13.25
C GLU A 143 8.85 15.10 12.82
N THR A 144 7.94 14.14 12.84
CA THR A 144 8.23 12.79 12.35
C THR A 144 8.37 12.78 10.84
N VAL A 145 9.49 12.27 10.35
CA VAL A 145 9.69 12.03 8.91
C VAL A 145 8.82 10.84 8.48
N VAL A 146 7.86 11.07 7.60
CA VAL A 146 7.03 10.01 7.01
C VAL A 146 7.49 9.79 5.58
N THR A 147 7.73 8.52 5.21
CA THR A 147 8.25 8.17 3.89
C THR A 147 7.75 6.79 3.42
N TYR A 148 7.96 6.50 2.16
CA TYR A 148 7.76 5.21 1.52
C TYR A 148 9.10 4.65 1.04
N ALA A 149 9.36 3.36 1.28
CA ALA A 149 10.59 2.72 0.82
C ALA A 149 10.33 2.04 -0.54
N ALA A 150 10.55 2.78 -1.61
CA ALA A 150 10.35 2.29 -2.96
C ALA A 150 11.32 1.14 -3.31
N ASP A 151 10.84 0.19 -4.12
CA ASP A 151 11.72 -0.76 -4.80
C ASP A 151 12.66 -0.02 -5.77
N TRP A 152 13.84 -0.55 -6.00
CA TRP A 152 14.81 0.07 -6.90
C TRP A 152 14.23 0.34 -8.31
N SER A 153 13.30 -0.49 -8.77
CA SER A 153 12.62 -0.31 -10.06
C SER A 153 11.57 0.81 -10.04
N GLU A 154 11.16 1.29 -8.87
CA GLU A 154 10.21 2.40 -8.73
C GLU A 154 10.92 3.77 -8.74
N TYR A 155 12.21 3.86 -8.36
CA TYR A 155 12.97 5.12 -8.32
C TYR A 155 13.14 5.78 -9.69
N TRP A 156 13.21 4.99 -10.73
CA TRP A 156 13.43 5.45 -12.10
C TRP A 156 12.12 5.63 -12.87
N GLY A 157 10.99 5.59 -12.16
CA GLY A 157 9.69 5.44 -12.76
C GLY A 157 9.52 4.03 -13.36
N TYR A 158 8.42 3.82 -14.07
CA TYR A 158 8.23 2.58 -14.80
C TYR A 158 7.94 2.87 -16.28
N GLN A 159 8.27 1.92 -17.14
CA GLN A 159 7.96 2.03 -18.58
C GLN A 159 6.47 1.71 -18.78
N SER A 160 5.71 2.72 -19.21
CA SER A 160 4.26 2.62 -19.40
C SER A 160 3.86 2.13 -20.81
N GLY A 161 4.78 2.21 -21.77
CA GLY A 161 4.51 1.91 -23.17
C GLY A 161 5.75 1.54 -23.96
N GLY A 162 6.06 2.30 -25.01
CA GLY A 162 7.24 2.09 -25.85
C GLY A 162 8.55 2.50 -25.18
N PRO A 163 9.69 2.23 -25.85
CA PRO A 163 11.00 2.67 -25.37
C PRO A 163 11.05 4.18 -25.12
N GLY A 164 11.44 4.58 -23.90
CA GLY A 164 11.55 5.97 -23.50
C GLY A 164 10.29 6.57 -22.87
N ASP A 165 9.20 5.82 -22.81
CA ASP A 165 7.96 6.25 -22.14
C ASP A 165 8.01 5.86 -20.65
N VAL A 166 8.48 6.78 -19.83
CA VAL A 166 8.66 6.59 -18.38
C VAL A 166 7.65 7.43 -17.61
N ALA A 167 6.89 6.78 -16.73
CA ALA A 167 5.98 7.45 -15.83
C ALA A 167 6.59 7.55 -14.43
N PHE A 168 6.70 8.78 -13.91
CA PHE A 168 7.19 9.07 -12.56
C PHE A 168 6.01 9.10 -11.59
N HIS A 169 5.43 7.94 -11.36
CA HIS A 169 4.18 7.77 -10.63
C HIS A 169 4.30 8.09 -9.12
N LEU A 170 5.51 8.09 -8.57
CA LEU A 170 5.76 8.41 -7.15
C LEU A 170 6.08 9.89 -6.89
N ASP A 171 6.10 10.75 -7.91
CA ASP A 171 6.42 12.17 -7.73
C ASP A 171 5.44 12.92 -6.82
N ALA A 172 4.26 12.35 -6.55
CA ALA A 172 3.27 12.91 -5.63
C ALA A 172 3.52 12.57 -4.14
N LEU A 173 4.38 11.58 -3.84
CA LEU A 173 4.75 11.16 -2.49
C LEU A 173 5.90 11.99 -1.96
#